data_117bd53621e8508eb0527bbe29ac6ae5
#
_entry.id   117bd53621e8508eb0527bbe29ac6ae5
#
_cell.length_a   1.000
_cell.length_b   1.000
_cell.length_c   1.000
_cell.angle_alpha   90.00
_cell.angle_beta   90.00
_cell.angle_gamma   90.00
#
_symmetry.space_group_name_H-M   'P 1'
#
loop_
_entity.id
_entity.type
_entity.pdbx_description
1 polymer ?
#
loop_
_entity_poly.entity_id
_entity_poly.type
_entity_poly.pdbx_seq_one_letter_code
_entity_poly.pdbx_strand_id
1 'polypeptide(L)'
;MSPISRLYAGLPDPRLPARQVNEYVQFAQDEAFFHLAVAKDARLTQLKAHFARTGVRKVLLSANLAGFGCSVPGADVEILAKDFFSKQDPERFQAKKSQLESCVVIVNNNDVGTGESRDEYAALFVECAASCFIAWDWDNHHWLELSPFLAAHSDIYAPAHHENLFLLSRYNWLIAGPVYCSTVQWSRAFLAAHMQEILAAERSDAPLGMHIPYAQFKFRIQVITTLNKRYPSVGFTTRAFHERTPEDRLAEWCAHKTHWIAPVLNDVPIRIFDALLTGGIPITPSSLRFLPPVNAIPRDYIVFYSPVDIVHPDAVVDQANKLFDAGGEAGIVARQRYALQYHHGDASVRQMLGCAAEALGISWAPD
;
A
#
# COMPACT_ATOMS: atom_id res chain seq x y z
N MET A 1 -32.65 -4.77 29.67
CA MET A 1 -31.33 -4.63 28.95
C MET A 1 -31.48 -3.64 27.82
N SER A 2 -30.54 -2.69 27.70
CA SER A 2 -30.50 -1.76 26.56
C SER A 2 -30.28 -2.51 25.24
N PRO A 3 -30.62 -1.93 24.08
CA PRO A 3 -30.28 -2.53 22.78
C PRO A 3 -28.81 -2.84 22.65
N ILE A 4 -27.93 -1.96 23.12
CA ILE A 4 -26.46 -2.16 23.11
C ILE A 4 -26.06 -3.36 23.98
N SER A 5 -26.62 -3.53 25.17
CA SER A 5 -26.31 -4.67 26.05
C SER A 5 -26.70 -6.02 25.43
N ARG A 6 -27.77 -6.08 24.63
CA ARG A 6 -28.18 -7.29 23.92
C ARG A 6 -27.25 -7.61 22.76
N LEU A 7 -26.82 -6.58 22.03
CA LEU A 7 -25.85 -6.76 20.94
C LEU A 7 -24.49 -7.17 21.49
N TYR A 8 -24.04 -6.55 22.57
CA TYR A 8 -22.78 -6.93 23.23
C TYR A 8 -22.77 -8.38 23.69
N ALA A 9 -23.86 -8.89 24.24
CA ALA A 9 -23.98 -10.29 24.65
C ALA A 9 -23.90 -11.29 23.48
N GLY A 10 -24.17 -10.86 22.26
CA GLY A 10 -24.04 -11.66 21.03
C GLY A 10 -22.67 -11.59 20.36
N LEU A 11 -21.73 -10.76 20.88
CA LEU A 11 -20.38 -10.71 20.32
C LEU A 11 -19.54 -11.92 20.74
N PRO A 12 -18.51 -12.29 19.93
CA PRO A 12 -17.56 -13.30 20.33
C PRO A 12 -16.88 -12.97 21.67
N ASP A 13 -16.62 -14.00 22.47
CA ASP A 13 -15.94 -13.83 23.76
C ASP A 13 -14.55 -13.23 23.55
N PRO A 14 -14.26 -12.02 24.09
CA PRO A 14 -12.96 -11.37 23.91
C PRO A 14 -11.82 -12.11 24.60
N ARG A 15 -12.11 -13.09 25.45
CA ARG A 15 -11.09 -13.94 26.09
C ARG A 15 -10.48 -14.96 25.13
N LEU A 16 -11.14 -15.27 23.99
CA LEU A 16 -10.59 -16.17 22.98
C LEU A 16 -9.27 -15.64 22.37
N PRO A 17 -9.12 -14.32 22.09
CA PRO A 17 -7.84 -13.75 21.70
C PRO A 17 -6.85 -13.58 22.89
N ALA A 18 -7.30 -13.59 24.13
CA ALA A 18 -6.43 -13.31 25.29
C ALA A 18 -5.30 -14.33 25.44
N ARG A 19 -5.53 -15.59 25.07
CA ARG A 19 -4.48 -16.60 25.03
C ARG A 19 -3.43 -16.26 23.97
N GLN A 20 -3.87 -15.82 22.81
CA GLN A 20 -2.99 -15.35 21.73
C GLN A 20 -2.22 -14.09 22.16
N VAL A 21 -2.86 -13.15 22.87
CA VAL A 21 -2.18 -11.97 23.39
C VAL A 21 -1.09 -12.34 24.40
N ASN A 22 -1.31 -13.30 25.28
CA ASN A 22 -0.29 -13.78 26.19
C ASN A 22 0.87 -14.48 25.48
N GLU A 23 0.58 -15.27 24.45
CA GLU A 23 1.60 -15.86 23.58
C GLU A 23 2.39 -14.77 22.86
N TYR A 24 1.74 -13.71 22.38
CA TYR A 24 2.39 -12.53 21.80
C TYR A 24 3.29 -11.79 22.79
N VAL A 25 2.86 -11.60 24.02
CA VAL A 25 3.67 -10.93 25.07
C VAL A 25 4.90 -11.75 25.40
N GLN A 26 4.78 -13.06 25.55
CA GLN A 26 5.91 -13.97 25.77
C GLN A 26 6.88 -13.95 24.58
N PHE A 27 6.36 -14.05 23.38
CA PHE A 27 7.13 -13.98 22.15
C PHE A 27 7.88 -12.64 21.99
N ALA A 28 7.24 -11.52 22.36
CA ALA A 28 7.86 -10.19 22.30
C ALA A 28 8.98 -9.98 23.35
N GLN A 29 9.13 -10.87 24.30
CA GLN A 29 10.19 -10.88 25.32
C GLN A 29 11.32 -11.86 25.01
N ASP A 30 11.24 -12.59 23.89
CA ASP A 30 12.27 -13.55 23.50
C ASP A 30 13.60 -12.84 23.22
N GLU A 31 14.69 -13.34 23.81
CA GLU A 31 16.05 -12.82 23.62
C GLU A 31 16.50 -12.83 22.15
N ALA A 32 15.92 -13.71 21.31
CA ALA A 32 16.19 -13.77 19.89
C ALA A 32 15.95 -12.42 19.20
N PHE A 33 14.95 -11.65 19.64
CA PHE A 33 14.70 -10.30 19.08
C PHE A 33 15.81 -9.32 19.41
N PHE A 34 16.38 -9.40 20.61
CA PHE A 34 17.54 -8.59 20.96
C PHE A 34 18.74 -8.91 20.06
N HIS A 35 19.05 -10.20 19.88
CA HIS A 35 20.13 -10.62 18.99
C HIS A 35 19.89 -10.23 17.54
N LEU A 36 18.65 -10.31 17.05
CA LEU A 36 18.28 -9.84 15.73
C LEU A 36 18.52 -8.34 15.58
N ALA A 37 18.10 -7.54 16.55
CA ALA A 37 18.29 -6.09 16.57
C ALA A 37 19.79 -5.71 16.52
N VAL A 38 20.62 -6.37 17.33
CA VAL A 38 22.08 -6.17 17.33
C VAL A 38 22.70 -6.53 15.96
N ALA A 39 22.29 -7.65 15.37
CA ALA A 39 22.79 -8.06 14.05
C ALA A 39 22.39 -7.07 12.95
N LYS A 40 21.15 -6.54 12.99
CA LYS A 40 20.68 -5.52 12.06
C LYS A 40 21.42 -4.20 12.20
N ASP A 41 21.68 -3.76 13.43
CA ASP A 41 22.45 -2.53 13.68
C ASP A 41 23.89 -2.65 13.18
N ALA A 42 24.54 -3.79 13.42
CA ALA A 42 25.86 -4.07 12.86
C ALA A 42 25.87 -4.03 11.32
N ARG A 43 24.88 -4.64 10.68
CA ARG A 43 24.73 -4.60 9.21
C ARG A 43 24.50 -3.17 8.71
N LEU A 44 23.63 -2.39 9.35
CA LEU A 44 23.38 -0.99 9.00
C LEU A 44 24.65 -0.14 9.11
N THR A 45 25.46 -0.37 10.14
CA THR A 45 26.76 0.29 10.32
C THR A 45 27.72 -0.04 9.19
N GLN A 46 27.78 -1.30 8.74
CA GLN A 46 28.57 -1.72 7.59
C GLN A 46 28.08 -1.07 6.28
N LEU A 47 26.77 -1.02 6.07
CA LEU A 47 26.16 -0.35 4.90
C LEU A 47 26.50 1.15 4.87
N LYS A 48 26.39 1.85 6.01
CA LYS A 48 26.81 3.27 6.11
C LYS A 48 28.26 3.45 5.67
N ALA A 49 29.18 2.65 6.21
CA ALA A 49 30.58 2.72 5.85
C ALA A 49 30.84 2.36 4.38
N HIS A 50 30.06 1.41 3.83
CA HIS A 50 30.16 1.04 2.42
C HIS A 50 29.71 2.18 1.51
N PHE A 51 28.48 2.70 1.70
CA PHE A 51 27.93 3.76 0.85
C PHE A 51 28.65 5.09 0.98
N ALA A 52 29.26 5.38 2.13
CA ALA A 52 30.12 6.55 2.30
C ALA A 52 31.37 6.51 1.38
N ARG A 53 31.84 5.31 1.01
CA ARG A 53 33.01 5.12 0.12
C ARG A 53 32.63 5.01 -1.36
N THR A 54 31.51 4.32 -1.65
CA THR A 54 31.15 3.92 -3.02
C THR A 54 30.03 4.75 -3.63
N GLY A 55 29.24 5.43 -2.78
CA GLY A 55 27.95 5.96 -3.18
C GLY A 55 26.93 4.85 -3.45
N VAL A 56 25.71 5.25 -3.83
CA VAL A 56 24.67 4.35 -4.31
C VAL A 56 24.77 4.26 -5.83
N ARG A 57 24.94 3.06 -6.35
CA ARG A 57 25.07 2.82 -7.80
C ARG A 57 23.73 2.95 -8.52
N LYS A 58 22.68 2.33 -7.98
CA LYS A 58 21.33 2.30 -8.54
C LYS A 58 20.27 2.13 -7.46
N VAL A 59 19.05 2.51 -7.79
CA VAL A 59 17.83 2.09 -7.09
C VAL A 59 17.17 1.00 -7.92
N LEU A 60 16.96 -0.16 -7.32
CA LEU A 60 16.31 -1.30 -7.97
C LEU A 60 14.92 -1.50 -7.38
N LEU A 61 13.91 -1.57 -8.22
CA LEU A 61 12.52 -1.84 -7.83
C LEU A 61 12.12 -3.23 -8.25
N SER A 62 11.46 -3.98 -7.39
CA SER A 62 10.94 -5.31 -7.76
C SER A 62 9.81 -5.21 -8.79
N ALA A 63 9.54 -6.31 -9.50
CA ALA A 63 8.72 -6.32 -10.71
C ALA A 63 7.27 -5.80 -10.51
N ASN A 64 6.66 -6.06 -9.36
CA ASN A 64 5.31 -5.54 -9.05
C ASN A 64 5.27 -4.00 -8.91
N LEU A 65 6.43 -3.34 -8.84
CA LEU A 65 6.56 -1.89 -8.80
C LEU A 65 6.83 -1.27 -10.20
N ALA A 66 6.80 -2.08 -11.26
CA ALA A 66 7.08 -1.62 -12.64
C ALA A 66 6.10 -0.57 -13.17
N GLY A 67 4.88 -0.47 -12.61
CA GLY A 67 3.90 0.56 -12.97
C GLY A 67 4.27 1.96 -12.46
N PHE A 68 5.24 2.06 -11.56
CA PHE A 68 5.77 3.30 -11.06
C PHE A 68 6.87 3.78 -11.98
N GLY A 69 6.60 4.75 -12.81
CA GLY A 69 7.61 5.41 -13.63
C GLY A 69 8.46 6.35 -12.77
N CYS A 70 9.22 5.78 -11.84
CA CYS A 70 9.98 6.59 -10.90
C CYS A 70 11.18 7.26 -11.57
N SER A 71 11.14 8.56 -11.73
CA SER A 71 12.35 9.35 -11.73
C SER A 71 12.69 9.74 -10.28
N VAL A 72 13.80 9.28 -9.78
CA VAL A 72 14.36 9.76 -8.53
C VAL A 72 15.50 10.69 -8.91
N PRO A 73 15.44 11.99 -8.57
CA PRO A 73 16.52 12.89 -8.89
C PRO A 73 17.85 12.36 -8.36
N GLY A 74 18.84 12.29 -9.23
CA GLY A 74 20.19 11.82 -8.88
C GLY A 74 20.35 10.33 -8.68
N ALA A 75 19.36 9.49 -8.98
CA ALA A 75 19.48 8.05 -8.94
C ALA A 75 18.99 7.40 -10.24
N ASP A 76 19.79 6.46 -10.76
CA ASP A 76 19.38 5.58 -11.86
C ASP A 76 18.43 4.51 -11.30
N VAL A 77 17.17 4.48 -11.78
CA VAL A 77 16.15 3.54 -11.32
C VAL A 77 15.94 2.45 -12.36
N GLU A 78 16.03 1.20 -11.93
CA GLU A 78 15.87 0.01 -12.78
C GLU A 78 14.83 -0.93 -12.17
N ILE A 79 14.01 -1.56 -13.02
CA ILE A 79 13.05 -2.58 -12.59
C ILE A 79 13.69 -3.96 -12.71
N LEU A 80 13.66 -4.73 -11.63
CA LEU A 80 14.10 -6.11 -11.63
C LEU A 80 13.20 -7.00 -12.49
N ALA A 81 13.76 -8.05 -13.08
CA ALA A 81 12.99 -9.02 -13.84
C ALA A 81 11.91 -9.69 -12.95
N LYS A 82 10.79 -10.10 -13.55
CA LYS A 82 9.65 -10.70 -12.83
C LYS A 82 10.03 -11.98 -12.07
N ASP A 83 10.99 -12.73 -12.60
CA ASP A 83 11.50 -13.96 -12.02
C ASP A 83 12.80 -13.76 -11.20
N PHE A 84 13.13 -12.51 -10.86
CA PHE A 84 14.39 -12.20 -10.18
C PHE A 84 14.56 -12.98 -8.86
N PHE A 85 13.49 -13.12 -8.07
CA PHE A 85 13.51 -13.87 -6.81
C PHE A 85 13.16 -15.36 -6.99
N SER A 86 12.98 -15.85 -8.20
CA SER A 86 12.84 -17.29 -8.42
C SER A 86 14.19 -17.99 -8.20
N LYS A 87 14.14 -19.16 -7.57
CA LYS A 87 15.33 -19.98 -7.35
C LYS A 87 15.97 -20.36 -8.68
N GLN A 88 17.28 -20.21 -8.79
CA GLN A 88 18.04 -20.45 -10.00
C GLN A 88 19.32 -21.20 -9.67
N ASP A 89 20.06 -21.55 -10.73
CA ASP A 89 21.39 -22.19 -10.60
C ASP A 89 22.43 -21.24 -9.97
N PRO A 90 23.55 -21.77 -9.47
CA PRO A 90 24.57 -20.98 -8.78
C PRO A 90 25.17 -19.85 -9.61
N GLU A 91 25.29 -19.99 -10.94
CA GLU A 91 25.86 -18.95 -11.81
C GLU A 91 24.92 -17.73 -11.88
N ARG A 92 23.62 -17.97 -12.04
CA ARG A 92 22.61 -16.91 -12.02
C ARG A 92 22.50 -16.25 -10.65
N PHE A 93 22.66 -17.01 -9.56
CA PHE A 93 22.70 -16.42 -8.21
C PHE A 93 23.88 -15.45 -8.07
N GLN A 94 25.07 -15.78 -8.57
CA GLN A 94 26.21 -14.86 -8.56
C GLN A 94 25.98 -13.64 -9.46
N ALA A 95 25.35 -13.81 -10.61
CA ALA A 95 24.97 -12.69 -11.47
C ALA A 95 23.99 -11.72 -10.76
N LYS A 96 22.99 -12.24 -10.04
CA LYS A 96 22.06 -11.43 -9.21
C LYS A 96 22.81 -10.66 -8.12
N LYS A 97 23.73 -11.31 -7.41
CA LYS A 97 24.56 -10.64 -6.38
C LYS A 97 25.33 -9.46 -6.99
N SER A 98 25.97 -9.65 -8.14
CA SER A 98 26.69 -8.60 -8.85
C SER A 98 25.76 -7.46 -9.31
N GLN A 99 24.54 -7.78 -9.73
CA GLN A 99 23.54 -6.77 -10.10
C GLN A 99 23.11 -5.93 -8.89
N LEU A 100 23.01 -6.54 -7.72
CA LEU A 100 22.56 -5.87 -6.49
C LEU A 100 23.65 -5.03 -5.84
N GLU A 101 24.94 -5.26 -6.13
CA GLU A 101 26.06 -4.63 -5.43
C GLU A 101 25.98 -3.09 -5.45
N SER A 102 26.12 -2.47 -4.29
CA SER A 102 26.04 -1.02 -4.04
C SER A 102 24.71 -0.39 -4.47
N CYS A 103 23.62 -1.17 -4.42
CA CYS A 103 22.27 -0.70 -4.76
C CYS A 103 21.39 -0.52 -3.53
N VAL A 104 20.38 0.35 -3.66
CA VAL A 104 19.20 0.33 -2.78
C VAL A 104 18.09 -0.45 -3.51
N VAL A 105 17.56 -1.49 -2.87
CA VAL A 105 16.63 -2.44 -3.48
C VAL A 105 15.29 -2.32 -2.74
N ILE A 106 14.24 -1.90 -3.44
CA ILE A 106 12.87 -1.86 -2.88
C ILE A 106 12.11 -3.07 -3.39
N VAL A 107 11.70 -3.93 -2.47
CA VAL A 107 11.02 -5.20 -2.76
C VAL A 107 9.58 -5.15 -2.27
N ASN A 108 8.64 -5.43 -3.17
CA ASN A 108 7.24 -5.59 -2.81
C ASN A 108 6.96 -7.01 -2.30
N ASN A 109 6.09 -7.14 -1.30
CA ASN A 109 5.73 -8.43 -0.71
C ASN A 109 5.20 -9.45 -1.73
N ASN A 110 4.51 -9.00 -2.78
CA ASN A 110 3.96 -9.89 -3.80
C ASN A 110 5.05 -10.54 -4.69
N ASP A 111 6.26 -9.96 -4.77
CA ASP A 111 7.38 -10.54 -5.52
C ASP A 111 8.07 -11.69 -4.77
N VAL A 112 7.83 -11.81 -3.45
CA VAL A 112 8.43 -12.82 -2.57
C VAL A 112 7.36 -13.63 -1.81
N GLY A 113 6.16 -13.74 -2.37
CA GLY A 113 5.01 -14.38 -1.73
C GLY A 113 5.06 -15.92 -1.67
N THR A 114 5.87 -16.60 -2.49
CA THR A 114 6.01 -18.06 -2.49
C THR A 114 7.18 -18.53 -1.63
N GLY A 115 7.18 -19.83 -1.22
CA GLY A 115 8.28 -20.39 -0.43
C GLY A 115 9.63 -20.30 -1.14
N GLU A 116 9.68 -20.65 -2.42
CA GLU A 116 10.92 -20.58 -3.21
C GLU A 116 11.44 -19.15 -3.37
N SER A 117 10.55 -18.18 -3.62
CA SER A 117 10.96 -16.77 -3.75
C SER A 117 11.40 -16.18 -2.40
N ARG A 118 10.83 -16.63 -1.27
CA ARG A 118 11.29 -16.24 0.07
C ARG A 118 12.70 -16.74 0.34
N ASP A 119 12.98 -18.01 0.02
CA ASP A 119 14.29 -18.62 0.25
C ASP A 119 15.38 -17.90 -0.57
N GLU A 120 15.11 -17.63 -1.85
CA GLU A 120 16.03 -16.91 -2.72
C GLU A 120 16.25 -15.47 -2.24
N TYR A 121 15.18 -14.77 -1.85
CA TYR A 121 15.25 -13.42 -1.30
C TYR A 121 16.09 -13.38 -0.01
N ALA A 122 15.84 -14.31 0.92
CA ALA A 122 16.61 -14.40 2.16
C ALA A 122 18.08 -14.67 1.91
N ALA A 123 18.41 -15.58 0.98
CA ALA A 123 19.78 -15.86 0.59
C ALA A 123 20.47 -14.62 -0.01
N LEU A 124 19.81 -13.90 -0.91
CA LEU A 124 20.33 -12.64 -1.47
C LEU A 124 20.51 -11.56 -0.40
N PHE A 125 19.55 -11.41 0.52
CA PHE A 125 19.69 -10.46 1.63
C PHE A 125 20.92 -10.75 2.50
N VAL A 126 21.17 -12.02 2.81
CA VAL A 126 22.35 -12.42 3.62
C VAL A 126 23.65 -12.22 2.85
N GLU A 127 23.70 -12.66 1.59
CA GLU A 127 24.91 -12.66 0.77
C GLU A 127 25.30 -11.29 0.19
N CYS A 128 24.32 -10.36 0.04
CA CYS A 128 24.55 -9.02 -0.50
C CYS A 128 24.71 -7.99 0.62
N ALA A 129 25.78 -8.14 1.42
CA ALA A 129 26.04 -7.23 2.56
C ALA A 129 26.36 -5.77 2.12
N ALA A 130 26.65 -5.53 0.84
CA ALA A 130 26.91 -4.23 0.25
C ALA A 130 25.68 -3.57 -0.39
N SER A 131 24.46 -4.11 -0.15
CA SER A 131 23.19 -3.64 -0.71
C SER A 131 22.18 -3.38 0.39
N CYS A 132 21.46 -2.27 0.29
CA CYS A 132 20.37 -1.95 1.23
C CYS A 132 19.03 -2.48 0.71
N PHE A 133 18.36 -3.31 1.49
CA PHE A 133 17.07 -3.87 1.15
C PHE A 133 15.95 -3.15 1.93
N ILE A 134 14.99 -2.61 1.20
CA ILE A 134 13.76 -2.03 1.74
C ILE A 134 12.61 -2.97 1.37
N ALA A 135 11.94 -3.56 2.36
CA ALA A 135 10.76 -4.37 2.10
C ALA A 135 9.51 -3.49 2.21
N TRP A 136 8.80 -3.26 1.11
CA TRP A 136 7.52 -2.56 1.10
C TRP A 136 6.38 -3.57 1.16
N ASP A 137 5.81 -3.71 2.34
CA ASP A 137 4.77 -4.70 2.66
C ASP A 137 3.38 -4.08 2.58
N TRP A 138 2.64 -4.41 1.52
CA TRP A 138 1.29 -3.90 1.27
C TRP A 138 0.22 -4.61 2.09
N ASP A 139 0.54 -5.78 2.68
CA ASP A 139 -0.43 -6.67 3.31
C ASP A 139 -0.18 -6.89 4.82
N ASN A 140 0.64 -6.03 5.44
CA ASN A 140 1.01 -6.15 6.86
C ASN A 140 -0.19 -6.10 7.84
N HIS A 141 -1.37 -5.64 7.39
CA HIS A 141 -2.60 -5.61 8.17
C HIS A 141 -3.23 -6.99 8.35
N HIS A 142 -2.95 -7.96 7.49
CA HIS A 142 -3.54 -9.30 7.58
C HIS A 142 -2.58 -10.47 7.26
N TRP A 143 -1.44 -10.24 6.65
CA TRP A 143 -0.56 -11.32 6.20
C TRP A 143 0.62 -11.55 7.15
N LEU A 144 0.30 -11.90 8.39
CA LEU A 144 1.28 -12.03 9.46
C LEU A 144 2.33 -13.14 9.25
N GLU A 145 2.12 -14.09 8.36
CA GLU A 145 3.13 -15.10 8.05
C GLU A 145 4.30 -14.52 7.23
N LEU A 146 3.99 -13.69 6.24
CA LEU A 146 5.00 -13.07 5.37
C LEU A 146 5.61 -11.80 5.99
N SER A 147 4.80 -10.97 6.65
CA SER A 147 5.24 -9.68 7.17
C SER A 147 6.39 -9.77 8.17
N PRO A 148 6.40 -10.69 9.18
CA PRO A 148 7.56 -10.90 10.05
C PRO A 148 8.82 -11.34 9.29
N PHE A 149 8.66 -12.18 8.28
CA PHE A 149 9.77 -12.61 7.43
C PHE A 149 10.39 -11.42 6.69
N LEU A 150 9.57 -10.57 6.06
CA LEU A 150 10.03 -9.37 5.36
C LEU A 150 10.69 -8.38 6.30
N ALA A 151 10.11 -8.15 7.47
CA ALA A 151 10.69 -7.29 8.48
C ALA A 151 12.05 -7.81 8.95
N ALA A 152 12.20 -9.13 9.15
CA ALA A 152 13.47 -9.74 9.54
C ALA A 152 14.52 -9.67 8.42
N HIS A 153 14.13 -9.88 7.17
CA HIS A 153 15.04 -9.94 6.01
C HIS A 153 15.04 -8.63 5.18
N SER A 154 15.01 -7.49 5.85
CA SER A 154 15.21 -6.17 5.23
C SER A 154 16.04 -5.28 6.15
N ASP A 155 16.76 -4.34 5.58
CA ASP A 155 17.45 -3.31 6.35
C ASP A 155 16.46 -2.27 6.85
N ILE A 156 15.50 -1.90 6.01
CA ILE A 156 14.40 -0.99 6.33
C ILE A 156 13.09 -1.72 6.01
N TYR A 157 12.18 -1.73 6.97
CA TYR A 157 10.85 -2.28 6.76
C TYR A 157 9.84 -1.16 6.55
N ALA A 158 9.13 -1.17 5.42
CA ALA A 158 8.13 -0.19 5.03
C ALA A 158 6.73 -0.83 5.01
N PRO A 159 6.02 -0.88 6.12
CA PRO A 159 4.64 -1.36 6.17
C PRO A 159 3.70 -0.37 5.47
N ALA A 160 2.70 -0.88 4.75
CA ALA A 160 1.68 -0.03 4.13
C ALA A 160 0.57 0.40 5.09
N HIS A 161 0.42 -0.27 6.22
CA HIS A 161 -0.62 -0.01 7.20
C HIS A 161 -0.04 0.07 8.61
N HIS A 162 -0.73 0.77 9.51
CA HIS A 162 -0.31 0.93 10.90
C HIS A 162 -0.64 -0.29 11.77
N GLU A 163 -1.49 -1.19 11.28
CA GLU A 163 -1.81 -2.43 11.97
C GLU A 163 -0.57 -3.30 12.12
N ASN A 164 -0.52 -4.03 13.23
CA ASN A 164 0.55 -4.95 13.56
C ASN A 164 1.96 -4.34 13.75
N LEU A 165 2.12 -3.01 13.69
CA LEU A 165 3.44 -2.37 13.84
C LEU A 165 4.10 -2.69 15.18
N PHE A 166 3.31 -2.79 16.24
CA PHE A 166 3.83 -3.18 17.57
C PHE A 166 4.56 -4.54 17.52
N LEU A 167 3.99 -5.52 16.84
CA LEU A 167 4.60 -6.82 16.63
C LEU A 167 5.80 -6.74 15.69
N LEU A 168 5.60 -6.13 14.52
CA LEU A 168 6.58 -6.10 13.44
C LEU A 168 7.84 -5.31 13.80
N SER A 169 7.74 -4.31 14.68
CA SER A 169 8.89 -3.56 15.21
C SER A 169 9.88 -4.44 16.00
N ARG A 170 9.47 -5.62 16.45
CA ARG A 170 10.40 -6.58 17.09
C ARG A 170 11.31 -7.26 16.06
N TYR A 171 10.81 -7.46 14.85
CA TYR A 171 11.60 -8.04 13.76
C TYR A 171 12.50 -7.02 13.04
N ASN A 172 12.07 -5.75 13.03
CA ASN A 172 12.86 -4.65 12.48
C ASN A 172 12.50 -3.35 13.21
N TRP A 173 13.45 -2.80 13.96
CA TRP A 173 13.25 -1.53 14.65
C TRP A 173 13.33 -0.32 13.69
N LEU A 174 13.94 -0.47 12.50
CA LEU A 174 14.01 0.57 11.49
C LEU A 174 12.81 0.46 10.55
N ILE A 175 11.73 1.11 10.94
CA ILE A 175 10.47 1.15 10.20
C ILE A 175 10.35 2.49 9.47
N ALA A 176 10.20 2.43 8.14
CA ALA A 176 9.94 3.58 7.28
C ALA A 176 8.44 3.71 7.04
N GLY A 177 7.77 4.47 7.86
CA GLY A 177 6.38 4.68 7.56
C GLY A 177 5.41 4.56 8.70
N PRO A 178 4.13 4.26 8.46
CA PRO A 178 3.56 3.59 7.26
C PRO A 178 3.78 4.33 5.94
N VAL A 179 4.16 3.57 4.91
CA VAL A 179 4.18 4.02 3.51
C VAL A 179 2.98 3.39 2.83
N TYR A 180 1.86 4.12 2.84
CA TYR A 180 0.57 3.59 2.39
C TYR A 180 0.63 3.14 0.94
N CYS A 181 -0.15 2.08 0.63
CA CYS A 181 -0.30 1.59 -0.73
C CYS A 181 -0.72 2.74 -1.65
N SER A 182 0.10 2.96 -2.64
CA SER A 182 -0.17 3.93 -3.68
C SER A 182 -0.87 3.26 -4.84
N THR A 183 -1.48 4.04 -5.69
CA THR A 183 -1.99 3.51 -6.94
C THR A 183 -0.86 2.95 -7.80
N VAL A 184 -1.10 1.75 -8.30
CA VAL A 184 -0.26 1.06 -9.30
C VAL A 184 -0.96 0.99 -10.66
N GLN A 185 -2.18 1.56 -10.78
CA GLN A 185 -3.00 1.37 -11.95
C GLN A 185 -2.52 2.16 -13.15
N TRP A 186 -2.02 3.38 -12.90
CA TRP A 186 -1.63 4.31 -13.97
C TRP A 186 -0.34 5.05 -13.62
N SER A 187 0.60 5.13 -14.56
CA SER A 187 1.78 5.97 -14.42
C SER A 187 1.43 7.46 -14.60
N ARG A 188 2.32 8.35 -14.13
CA ARG A 188 2.16 9.79 -14.36
C ARG A 188 2.05 10.15 -15.83
N ALA A 189 2.90 9.52 -16.66
CA ALA A 189 2.90 9.73 -18.12
C ALA A 189 1.58 9.30 -18.75
N PHE A 190 1.04 8.14 -18.34
CA PHE A 190 -0.25 7.65 -18.80
C PHE A 190 -1.37 8.65 -18.43
N LEU A 191 -1.46 9.06 -17.16
CA LEU A 191 -2.49 10.02 -16.73
C LEU A 191 -2.36 11.36 -17.43
N ALA A 192 -1.16 11.85 -17.68
CA ALA A 192 -0.94 13.09 -18.43
C ALA A 192 -1.41 12.97 -19.88
N ALA A 193 -1.15 11.83 -20.53
CA ALA A 193 -1.61 11.56 -21.91
C ALA A 193 -3.13 11.49 -22.04
N HIS A 194 -3.85 11.01 -20.99
CA HIS A 194 -5.30 10.83 -20.98
C HIS A 194 -6.06 11.98 -20.27
N MET A 195 -5.40 13.08 -19.95
CA MET A 195 -6.02 14.16 -19.17
C MET A 195 -7.27 14.75 -19.84
N GLN A 196 -7.28 14.89 -21.17
CA GLN A 196 -8.44 15.39 -21.90
C GLN A 196 -9.63 14.43 -21.81
N GLU A 197 -9.38 13.13 -21.85
CA GLU A 197 -10.42 12.09 -21.68
C GLU A 197 -10.99 12.11 -20.26
N ILE A 198 -10.14 12.27 -19.24
CA ILE A 198 -10.56 12.39 -17.85
C ILE A 198 -11.48 13.60 -17.64
N LEU A 199 -11.17 14.73 -18.26
CA LEU A 199 -11.97 15.96 -18.14
C LEU A 199 -13.28 15.87 -18.94
N ALA A 200 -13.26 15.27 -20.13
CA ALA A 200 -14.42 15.16 -21.03
C ALA A 200 -15.37 14.01 -20.68
N ALA A 201 -15.01 13.15 -19.72
CA ALA A 201 -15.80 11.96 -19.37
C ALA A 201 -17.19 12.34 -18.86
N GLU A 202 -18.24 11.76 -19.47
CA GLU A 202 -19.59 11.79 -18.90
C GLU A 202 -19.65 10.91 -17.66
N ARG A 203 -20.08 11.48 -16.53
CA ARG A 203 -20.04 10.81 -15.23
C ARG A 203 -21.41 10.59 -14.64
N SER A 204 -21.69 9.34 -14.26
CA SER A 204 -22.89 8.94 -13.55
C SER A 204 -22.90 9.46 -12.12
N ASP A 205 -24.08 9.81 -11.60
CA ASP A 205 -24.31 10.12 -10.18
C ASP A 205 -24.28 8.87 -9.28
N ALA A 206 -24.45 7.67 -9.86
CA ALA A 206 -24.31 6.44 -9.10
C ALA A 206 -22.84 6.18 -8.75
N PRO A 207 -22.50 5.80 -7.51
CA PRO A 207 -21.12 5.57 -7.10
C PRO A 207 -20.56 4.28 -7.75
N LEU A 208 -19.28 4.27 -8.12
CA LEU A 208 -18.57 3.05 -8.48
C LEU A 208 -18.06 2.34 -7.23
N GLY A 209 -18.23 1.02 -7.13
CA GLY A 209 -17.73 0.25 -6.01
C GLY A 209 -17.61 -1.24 -6.32
N MET A 210 -16.89 -1.60 -7.39
CA MET A 210 -16.65 -3.01 -7.75
C MET A 210 -15.46 -3.57 -6.96
N HIS A 211 -15.70 -4.62 -6.18
CA HIS A 211 -14.75 -5.18 -5.22
C HIS A 211 -14.50 -6.67 -5.47
N ILE A 212 -13.31 -7.15 -5.12
CA ILE A 212 -13.02 -8.60 -5.07
C ILE A 212 -13.77 -9.22 -3.88
N PRO A 213 -14.48 -10.36 -4.07
CA PRO A 213 -15.21 -11.04 -3.01
C PRO A 213 -14.26 -11.90 -2.15
N TYR A 214 -13.75 -11.33 -1.06
CA TYR A 214 -12.98 -12.09 -0.06
C TYR A 214 -13.94 -12.75 0.93
N ALA A 215 -14.15 -14.06 0.83
CA ALA A 215 -15.15 -14.82 1.60
C ALA A 215 -14.99 -14.72 3.12
N GLN A 216 -13.76 -14.52 3.60
CA GLN A 216 -13.44 -14.38 5.03
C GLN A 216 -13.93 -13.05 5.64
N PHE A 217 -14.16 -12.01 4.85
CA PHE A 217 -14.57 -10.69 5.34
C PHE A 217 -16.09 -10.50 5.25
N LYS A 218 -16.84 -11.22 6.08
CA LYS A 218 -18.31 -11.26 6.06
C LYS A 218 -18.97 -9.88 6.20
N PHE A 219 -18.42 -9.01 7.08
CA PHE A 219 -18.94 -7.65 7.25
C PHE A 219 -18.85 -6.85 5.94
N ARG A 220 -17.70 -6.86 5.29
CA ARG A 220 -17.48 -6.20 3.99
C ARG A 220 -18.44 -6.73 2.92
N ILE A 221 -18.63 -8.05 2.85
CA ILE A 221 -19.58 -8.67 1.93
C ILE A 221 -21.00 -8.16 2.20
N GLN A 222 -21.41 -8.09 3.46
CA GLN A 222 -22.73 -7.60 3.82
C GLN A 222 -22.92 -6.12 3.44
N VAL A 223 -21.92 -5.26 3.67
CA VAL A 223 -21.92 -3.86 3.25
C VAL A 223 -22.16 -3.75 1.73
N ILE A 224 -21.32 -4.42 0.95
CA ILE A 224 -21.38 -4.36 -0.52
C ILE A 224 -22.72 -4.92 -1.03
N THR A 225 -23.20 -6.05 -0.50
CA THR A 225 -24.46 -6.65 -0.90
C THR A 225 -25.66 -5.75 -0.55
N THR A 226 -25.59 -5.02 0.54
CA THR A 226 -26.63 -4.07 0.93
C THR A 226 -26.68 -2.88 -0.03
N LEU A 227 -25.54 -2.31 -0.34
CA LEU A 227 -25.39 -1.19 -1.29
C LEU A 227 -25.78 -1.57 -2.72
N ASN A 228 -25.45 -2.79 -3.15
CA ASN A 228 -25.78 -3.30 -4.48
C ASN A 228 -27.28 -3.28 -4.79
N LYS A 229 -28.13 -3.44 -3.78
CA LYS A 229 -29.61 -3.35 -3.94
C LYS A 229 -30.05 -1.97 -4.43
N ARG A 230 -29.33 -0.92 -4.05
CA ARG A 230 -29.64 0.47 -4.44
C ARG A 230 -28.80 0.94 -5.63
N TYR A 231 -27.51 0.57 -5.64
CA TYR A 231 -26.54 0.95 -6.65
C TYR A 231 -25.88 -0.30 -7.23
N PRO A 232 -26.36 -0.82 -8.38
CA PRO A 232 -25.78 -2.02 -9.03
C PRO A 232 -24.30 -1.84 -9.43
N SER A 233 -23.83 -0.60 -9.57
CA SER A 233 -22.42 -0.24 -9.79
C SER A 233 -21.52 -0.44 -8.54
N VAL A 234 -22.12 -0.72 -7.36
CA VAL A 234 -21.42 -1.18 -6.17
C VAL A 234 -21.66 -2.67 -6.01
N GLY A 235 -20.64 -3.50 -6.17
CA GLY A 235 -20.82 -4.94 -6.20
C GLY A 235 -19.50 -5.71 -6.17
N PHE A 236 -19.55 -6.92 -6.72
CA PHE A 236 -18.38 -7.78 -6.81
C PHE A 236 -17.96 -7.95 -8.27
N THR A 237 -16.65 -7.95 -8.48
CA THR A 237 -16.04 -8.30 -9.76
C THR A 237 -15.41 -9.67 -9.67
N THR A 238 -15.56 -10.47 -10.75
CA THR A 238 -14.86 -11.74 -10.94
C THR A 238 -13.63 -11.57 -11.82
N ARG A 239 -13.46 -10.39 -12.46
CA ARG A 239 -12.32 -10.11 -13.32
C ARG A 239 -11.12 -9.73 -12.47
N ALA A 240 -10.01 -10.44 -12.66
CA ALA A 240 -8.75 -10.08 -12.04
C ALA A 240 -8.25 -8.72 -12.59
N PHE A 241 -7.51 -8.00 -11.76
CA PHE A 241 -6.97 -6.67 -12.10
C PHE A 241 -6.18 -6.68 -13.42
N HIS A 242 -5.36 -7.70 -13.63
CA HIS A 242 -4.49 -7.84 -14.79
C HIS A 242 -5.20 -8.34 -16.09
N GLU A 243 -6.47 -8.68 -16.01
CA GLU A 243 -7.29 -9.05 -17.18
C GLU A 243 -7.86 -7.82 -17.93
N ARG A 244 -7.62 -6.63 -17.40
CA ARG A 244 -8.15 -5.37 -17.91
C ARG A 244 -7.01 -4.44 -18.30
N THR A 245 -7.14 -3.74 -19.43
CA THR A 245 -6.16 -2.74 -19.83
C THR A 245 -6.18 -1.52 -18.89
N PRO A 246 -5.11 -0.73 -18.81
CA PRO A 246 -5.12 0.53 -18.06
C PRO A 246 -6.21 1.50 -18.57
N GLU A 247 -6.46 1.53 -19.89
CA GLU A 247 -7.48 2.34 -20.54
C GLU A 247 -8.89 1.93 -20.12
N ASP A 248 -9.21 0.61 -20.15
CA ASP A 248 -10.51 0.10 -19.70
C ASP A 248 -10.79 0.46 -18.26
N ARG A 249 -9.76 0.37 -17.41
CA ARG A 249 -9.89 0.74 -15.99
C ARG A 249 -10.10 2.24 -15.82
N LEU A 250 -9.36 3.05 -16.57
CA LEU A 250 -9.51 4.51 -16.54
C LEU A 250 -10.92 4.92 -16.97
N ALA A 251 -11.41 4.36 -18.08
CA ALA A 251 -12.75 4.63 -18.60
C ALA A 251 -13.84 4.28 -17.57
N GLU A 252 -13.75 3.08 -16.93
CA GLU A 252 -14.69 2.69 -15.88
C GLU A 252 -14.67 3.65 -14.70
N TRP A 253 -13.48 4.04 -14.23
CA TRP A 253 -13.35 4.93 -13.08
C TRP A 253 -13.83 6.35 -13.42
N CYS A 254 -13.55 6.85 -14.60
CA CYS A 254 -14.00 8.15 -15.06
C CYS A 254 -15.51 8.20 -15.41
N ALA A 255 -16.19 7.07 -15.58
CA ALA A 255 -17.63 7.02 -15.81
C ALA A 255 -18.49 7.35 -14.57
N HIS A 256 -17.86 7.60 -13.42
CA HIS A 256 -18.56 7.88 -12.16
C HIS A 256 -17.97 9.11 -11.46
N LYS A 257 -18.86 9.94 -10.87
CA LYS A 257 -18.45 11.10 -10.06
C LYS A 257 -17.84 10.67 -8.73
N THR A 258 -18.34 9.58 -8.17
CA THR A 258 -18.04 9.14 -6.81
C THR A 258 -17.70 7.67 -6.75
N HIS A 259 -16.92 7.29 -5.74
CA HIS A 259 -16.40 5.92 -5.58
C HIS A 259 -16.66 5.43 -4.16
N TRP A 260 -17.50 4.39 -4.01
CA TRP A 260 -17.76 3.80 -2.71
C TRP A 260 -16.64 2.84 -2.31
N ILE A 261 -15.99 3.13 -1.19
CA ILE A 261 -14.85 2.38 -0.69
C ILE A 261 -15.29 1.50 0.48
N ALA A 262 -15.21 0.18 0.30
CA ALA A 262 -15.43 -0.80 1.36
C ALA A 262 -14.08 -1.46 1.70
N PRO A 263 -13.41 -1.05 2.80
CA PRO A 263 -12.09 -1.54 3.16
C PRO A 263 -12.09 -3.01 3.57
N VAL A 264 -10.92 -3.63 3.53
CA VAL A 264 -10.65 -4.93 4.13
C VAL A 264 -10.21 -4.70 5.57
N LEU A 265 -10.92 -5.29 6.53
CA LEU A 265 -10.73 -5.01 7.97
C LEU A 265 -10.97 -3.52 8.28
N ASN A 266 -10.01 -2.71 8.37
CA ASN A 266 -10.12 -1.25 8.50
C ASN A 266 -8.85 -0.61 7.87
N ASP A 267 -8.33 -1.25 6.81
CA ASP A 267 -7.18 -0.76 6.05
C ASP A 267 -7.47 0.61 5.39
N VAL A 268 -6.41 1.29 5.00
CA VAL A 268 -6.49 2.47 4.12
C VAL A 268 -6.37 1.98 2.67
N PRO A 269 -7.50 1.79 1.96
CA PRO A 269 -7.47 1.15 0.66
C PRO A 269 -6.87 2.05 -0.40
N ILE A 270 -6.07 1.47 -1.29
CA ILE A 270 -5.52 2.10 -2.49
C ILE A 270 -6.59 2.81 -3.34
N ARG A 271 -7.82 2.30 -3.32
CA ARG A 271 -8.97 2.85 -4.07
C ARG A 271 -9.34 4.29 -3.70
N ILE A 272 -9.02 4.75 -2.49
CA ILE A 272 -9.19 6.16 -2.11
C ILE A 272 -8.36 7.04 -3.04
N PHE A 273 -7.12 6.64 -3.28
CA PHE A 273 -6.19 7.40 -4.10
C PHE A 273 -6.47 7.24 -5.59
N ASP A 274 -6.90 6.05 -6.03
CA ASP A 274 -7.34 5.82 -7.41
C ASP A 274 -8.55 6.71 -7.76
N ALA A 275 -9.51 6.87 -6.85
CA ALA A 275 -10.63 7.79 -7.04
C ALA A 275 -10.15 9.23 -7.23
N LEU A 276 -9.22 9.70 -6.39
CA LEU A 276 -8.66 11.04 -6.51
C LEU A 276 -7.86 11.23 -7.79
N LEU A 277 -7.11 10.20 -8.26
CA LEU A 277 -6.34 10.25 -9.51
C LEU A 277 -7.22 10.40 -10.75
N THR A 278 -8.41 9.82 -10.74
CA THR A 278 -9.40 10.00 -11.81
C THR A 278 -10.26 11.25 -11.60
N GLY A 279 -9.96 12.05 -10.58
CA GLY A 279 -10.68 13.27 -10.24
C GLY A 279 -12.04 13.03 -9.58
N GLY A 280 -12.36 11.81 -9.18
CA GLY A 280 -13.59 11.46 -8.45
C GLY A 280 -13.54 11.80 -6.96
N ILE A 281 -14.67 11.61 -6.27
CA ILE A 281 -14.81 11.76 -4.82
C ILE A 281 -14.91 10.38 -4.17
N PRO A 282 -13.95 9.93 -3.35
CA PRO A 282 -14.09 8.72 -2.56
C PRO A 282 -15.10 8.90 -1.43
N ILE A 283 -16.02 7.93 -1.28
CA ILE A 283 -16.95 7.78 -0.15
C ILE A 283 -16.36 6.69 0.75
N THR A 284 -15.86 7.06 1.91
CA THR A 284 -14.98 6.24 2.77
C THR A 284 -15.59 6.09 4.16
N PRO A 285 -15.41 4.96 4.88
CA PRO A 285 -15.98 4.84 6.21
C PRO A 285 -15.40 5.87 7.19
N SER A 286 -16.25 6.36 8.07
CA SER A 286 -15.88 7.36 9.09
C SER A 286 -14.82 6.88 10.07
N SER A 287 -14.62 5.55 10.20
CA SER A 287 -13.54 4.97 10.99
C SER A 287 -12.13 5.34 10.49
N LEU A 288 -11.98 5.64 9.18
CA LEU A 288 -10.71 6.06 8.60
C LEU A 288 -10.44 7.57 8.72
N ARG A 289 -11.43 8.36 9.18
CA ARG A 289 -11.38 9.84 9.17
C ARG A 289 -10.18 10.43 9.92
N PHE A 290 -9.71 9.74 10.96
CA PHE A 290 -8.62 10.21 11.82
C PHE A 290 -7.29 9.52 11.56
N LEU A 291 -7.27 8.54 10.64
CA LEU A 291 -6.07 7.79 10.32
C LEU A 291 -5.25 8.48 9.21
N PRO A 292 -3.93 8.60 9.37
CA PRO A 292 -3.08 8.99 8.26
C PRO A 292 -3.16 7.97 7.12
N PRO A 293 -3.06 8.40 5.86
CA PRO A 293 -3.02 9.77 5.37
C PRO A 293 -4.41 10.36 5.12
N VAL A 294 -5.49 9.62 5.41
CA VAL A 294 -6.89 10.02 5.14
C VAL A 294 -7.25 11.31 5.87
N ASN A 295 -6.73 11.49 7.09
CA ASN A 295 -6.94 12.70 7.90
C ASN A 295 -6.35 13.99 7.28
N ALA A 296 -5.40 13.85 6.35
CA ALA A 296 -4.76 14.96 5.66
C ALA A 296 -5.43 15.28 4.30
N ILE A 297 -6.33 14.43 3.81
CA ILE A 297 -7.07 14.70 2.56
C ILE A 297 -7.99 15.92 2.77
N PRO A 298 -7.96 16.93 1.88
CA PRO A 298 -8.87 18.07 1.94
C PRO A 298 -10.34 17.64 2.04
N ARG A 299 -11.13 18.34 2.86
CA ARG A 299 -12.51 17.96 3.17
C ARG A 299 -13.47 18.03 1.99
N ASP A 300 -13.15 18.78 0.98
CA ASP A 300 -13.85 18.90 -0.30
C ASP A 300 -13.44 17.81 -1.32
N TYR A 301 -12.49 16.93 -0.96
CA TYR A 301 -12.04 15.82 -1.83
C TYR A 301 -12.56 14.46 -1.39
N ILE A 302 -13.18 14.33 -0.21
CA ILE A 302 -13.58 13.06 0.38
C ILE A 302 -14.87 13.20 1.18
N VAL A 303 -15.73 12.18 1.14
CA VAL A 303 -16.94 12.08 1.97
C VAL A 303 -16.83 10.85 2.86
N PHE A 304 -17.33 10.97 4.08
CA PHE A 304 -17.32 9.88 5.05
C PHE A 304 -18.72 9.34 5.29
N TYR A 305 -18.88 8.02 5.23
CA TYR A 305 -20.12 7.33 5.58
C TYR A 305 -20.04 6.68 6.96
N SER A 306 -21.18 6.59 7.62
CA SER A 306 -21.42 5.84 8.85
C SER A 306 -22.12 4.51 8.56
N PRO A 307 -22.26 3.60 9.54
CA PRO A 307 -23.05 2.38 9.36
C PRO A 307 -24.51 2.62 8.95
N VAL A 308 -25.12 3.75 9.34
CA VAL A 308 -26.48 4.12 8.96
C VAL A 308 -26.57 4.41 7.46
N ASP A 309 -25.55 5.04 6.89
CA ASP A 309 -25.48 5.39 5.48
C ASP A 309 -25.36 4.15 4.57
N ILE A 310 -24.97 2.99 5.11
CA ILE A 310 -24.97 1.74 4.35
C ILE A 310 -26.41 1.29 4.04
N VAL A 311 -27.33 1.56 4.95
CA VAL A 311 -28.76 1.22 4.80
C VAL A 311 -29.51 2.29 4.02
N HIS A 312 -29.10 3.55 4.18
CA HIS A 312 -29.73 4.73 3.56
C HIS A 312 -28.68 5.56 2.81
N PRO A 313 -28.11 5.05 1.69
CA PRO A 313 -26.91 5.61 1.07
C PRO A 313 -27.15 6.90 0.28
N ASP A 314 -28.38 7.23 -0.05
CA ASP A 314 -28.69 8.32 -0.99
C ASP A 314 -28.14 9.68 -0.50
N ALA A 315 -28.31 10.00 0.79
CA ALA A 315 -27.87 11.30 1.32
C ALA A 315 -26.35 11.51 1.23
N VAL A 316 -25.55 10.47 1.50
CA VAL A 316 -24.10 10.56 1.43
C VAL A 316 -23.60 10.56 -0.02
N VAL A 317 -24.27 9.83 -0.92
CA VAL A 317 -24.00 9.86 -2.35
C VAL A 317 -24.31 11.23 -2.95
N ASP A 318 -25.48 11.81 -2.59
CA ASP A 318 -25.85 13.15 -3.02
C ASP A 318 -24.88 14.23 -2.50
N GLN A 319 -24.40 14.09 -1.27
CA GLN A 319 -23.36 14.98 -0.73
C GLN A 319 -22.07 14.90 -1.56
N ALA A 320 -21.64 13.69 -1.92
CA ALA A 320 -20.41 13.49 -2.70
C ALA A 320 -20.58 14.01 -4.15
N ASN A 321 -21.73 13.80 -4.77
CA ASN A 321 -22.04 14.34 -6.09
C ASN A 321 -22.04 15.88 -6.09
N LYS A 322 -22.65 16.51 -5.08
CA LYS A 322 -22.63 17.98 -4.92
C LYS A 322 -21.21 18.53 -4.78
N LEU A 323 -20.33 17.86 -4.04
CA LEU A 323 -18.92 18.23 -3.95
C LEU A 323 -18.20 18.11 -5.29
N PHE A 324 -18.48 17.04 -6.03
CA PHE A 324 -17.93 16.84 -7.37
C PHE A 324 -18.36 17.98 -8.30
N ASP A 325 -19.68 18.25 -8.39
CA ASP A 325 -20.27 19.25 -9.29
C ASP A 325 -19.82 20.67 -8.93
N ALA A 326 -19.73 20.99 -7.64
CA ALA A 326 -19.23 22.30 -7.19
C ALA A 326 -17.77 22.54 -7.57
N GLY A 327 -16.95 21.49 -7.65
CA GLY A 327 -15.55 21.60 -8.06
C GLY A 327 -15.37 21.73 -9.58
N GLY A 328 -16.26 21.15 -10.36
CA GLY A 328 -16.17 21.11 -11.83
C GLY A 328 -14.82 20.58 -12.32
N GLU A 329 -14.37 21.00 -13.50
CA GLU A 329 -13.08 20.62 -14.07
C GLU A 329 -11.88 21.01 -13.19
N ALA A 330 -11.93 22.20 -12.59
CA ALA A 330 -10.88 22.67 -11.68
C ALA A 330 -10.73 21.72 -10.47
N GLY A 331 -11.84 21.21 -9.94
CA GLY A 331 -11.85 20.21 -8.87
C GLY A 331 -11.26 18.87 -9.29
N ILE A 332 -11.55 18.39 -10.52
CA ILE A 332 -10.93 17.17 -11.07
C ILE A 332 -9.41 17.32 -11.11
N VAL A 333 -8.92 18.42 -11.68
CA VAL A 333 -7.48 18.72 -11.78
C VAL A 333 -6.83 18.83 -10.40
N ALA A 334 -7.50 19.48 -9.46
CA ALA A 334 -6.97 19.68 -8.10
C ALA A 334 -6.85 18.35 -7.33
N ARG A 335 -7.86 17.48 -7.40
CA ARG A 335 -7.84 16.16 -6.76
C ARG A 335 -6.76 15.26 -7.38
N GLN A 336 -6.66 15.22 -8.72
CA GLN A 336 -5.63 14.47 -9.40
C GLN A 336 -4.22 14.96 -9.01
N ARG A 337 -4.00 16.26 -9.03
CA ARG A 337 -2.71 16.87 -8.62
C ARG A 337 -2.34 16.49 -7.19
N TYR A 338 -3.30 16.56 -6.26
CA TYR A 338 -3.10 16.17 -4.86
C TYR A 338 -2.68 14.70 -4.75
N ALA A 339 -3.42 13.80 -5.42
CA ALA A 339 -3.09 12.38 -5.40
C ALA A 339 -1.73 12.07 -6.04
N LEU A 340 -1.41 12.71 -7.17
CA LEU A 340 -0.09 12.58 -7.82
C LEU A 340 1.05 13.06 -6.91
N GLN A 341 0.83 14.14 -6.19
CA GLN A 341 1.86 14.73 -5.33
C GLN A 341 2.15 13.88 -4.09
N TYR A 342 1.12 13.34 -3.44
CA TYR A 342 1.25 12.75 -2.11
C TYR A 342 1.01 11.22 -2.06
N HIS A 343 0.29 10.65 -3.02
CA HIS A 343 -0.22 9.29 -2.95
C HIS A 343 0.05 8.44 -4.20
N HIS A 344 0.74 8.96 -5.19
CA HIS A 344 1.23 8.18 -6.30
C HIS A 344 2.45 7.35 -5.89
N GLY A 345 2.66 6.20 -6.51
CA GLY A 345 3.77 5.30 -6.18
C GLY A 345 5.15 5.96 -6.17
N ASP A 346 5.37 6.94 -7.05
CA ASP A 346 6.61 7.72 -7.07
C ASP A 346 6.84 8.49 -5.77
N ALA A 347 5.76 9.00 -5.14
CA ALA A 347 5.85 9.69 -3.86
C ALA A 347 6.21 8.71 -2.74
N SER A 348 5.62 7.50 -2.76
CA SER A 348 5.91 6.44 -1.80
C SER A 348 7.36 5.93 -1.92
N VAL A 349 7.86 5.76 -3.15
CA VAL A 349 9.25 5.39 -3.39
C VAL A 349 10.20 6.48 -2.87
N ARG A 350 9.92 7.77 -3.16
CA ARG A 350 10.71 8.88 -2.62
C ARG A 350 10.70 8.93 -1.09
N GLN A 351 9.57 8.66 -0.45
CA GLN A 351 9.49 8.58 1.02
C GLN A 351 10.41 7.48 1.57
N MET A 352 10.38 6.28 0.99
CA MET A 352 11.26 5.18 1.40
C MET A 352 12.73 5.49 1.16
N LEU A 353 13.07 6.11 0.04
CA LEU A 353 14.43 6.54 -0.25
C LEU A 353 14.90 7.66 0.68
N GLY A 354 14.01 8.56 1.11
CA GLY A 354 14.30 9.55 2.15
C GLY A 354 14.68 8.89 3.47
N CYS A 355 13.92 7.88 3.90
CA CYS A 355 14.26 7.09 5.08
C CYS A 355 15.61 6.35 4.94
N ALA A 356 15.89 5.80 3.74
CA ALA A 356 17.18 5.16 3.47
C ALA A 356 18.33 6.17 3.50
N ALA A 357 18.13 7.36 2.95
CA ALA A 357 19.13 8.43 3.00
C ALA A 357 19.50 8.81 4.44
N GLU A 358 18.48 9.03 5.28
CA GLU A 358 18.66 9.32 6.70
C GLU A 358 19.35 8.16 7.42
N ALA A 359 18.85 6.92 7.23
CA ALA A 359 19.37 5.73 7.89
C ALA A 359 20.83 5.43 7.50
N LEU A 360 21.20 5.65 6.25
CA LEU A 360 22.52 5.31 5.69
C LEU A 360 23.49 6.49 5.67
N GLY A 361 23.02 7.72 5.95
CA GLY A 361 23.86 8.92 5.84
C GLY A 361 24.27 9.24 4.42
N ILE A 362 23.43 8.90 3.43
CA ILE A 362 23.64 9.22 2.01
C ILE A 362 22.77 10.42 1.60
N SER A 363 23.21 11.15 0.60
CA SER A 363 22.42 12.22 -0.02
C SER A 363 22.05 11.83 -1.44
N TRP A 364 20.77 11.97 -1.75
CA TRP A 364 20.32 11.98 -3.14
C TRP A 364 20.54 13.39 -3.70
N ALA A 365 20.80 13.51 -5.00
CA ALA A 365 20.89 14.83 -5.58
C ALA A 365 19.60 15.61 -5.33
N PRO A 366 19.65 16.89 -4.97
CA PRO A 366 18.46 17.71 -4.81
C PRO A 366 17.69 17.81 -6.14
N ASP A 367 16.37 17.91 -6.03
CA ASP A 367 15.43 18.16 -7.15
C ASP A 367 15.75 19.50 -7.86
#